data_181d54cbe2b7a0d7f2655c7c8ce05dfc
#
_entry.id   181d54cbe2b7a0d7f2655c7c8ce05dfc
#
_cell.length_a   1.000
_cell.length_b   1.000
_cell.length_c   1.000
_cell.angle_alpha   90.00
_cell.angle_beta   90.00
_cell.angle_gamma   90.00
#
_symmetry.space_group_name_H-M   'P 1'
#
loop_
_entity.id
_entity.type
_entity.pdbx_description
1 polymer ?
#
loop_
_entity_poly.entity_id
_entity_poly.type
_entity_poly.pdbx_seq_one_letter_code
_entity_poly.pdbx_strand_id
1 'polypeptide(L)'
;MTETFKPMNITREKLQQSRILVVGDVMLDRYWYGAVDRISPEAPVPVVRVTHEEERNGGAANVAYNVVTLGAQASLLTVVGEDEASHKLEALVAGTGIRTFFGRDPELKTTVKLRVIGRQQQLLRLDFENTPKTEVLATQTAQFATLLPTHDAVLFSDYGKGGLAHVSDMITAARAGGKTILIDPKGTDFSRYQHANVITPNRAELQLVIGGWSNEAELVTKAQNLRTQLGLDALLLTRSEEGITLFDAQGQLTVSAQALEVFDVTGAGDTVIATLAALVGAGMTMRQALPWANKAGGLVVGKFGTATVSFEELFS
;
A
#
# COMPACT_ATOMS: atom_id res chain seq x y z
N MET A 1 -21.98 15.44 -16.41
CA MET A 1 -22.96 15.55 -15.31
C MET A 1 -22.20 15.30 -14.02
N THR A 2 -22.03 16.32 -13.20
CA THR A 2 -21.43 16.20 -11.86
C THR A 2 -22.48 15.58 -10.94
N GLU A 3 -22.42 14.28 -10.72
CA GLU A 3 -23.19 13.66 -9.65
C GLU A 3 -22.78 14.30 -8.31
N THR A 4 -23.69 15.01 -7.70
CA THR A 4 -23.57 15.51 -6.32
C THR A 4 -23.62 14.28 -5.40
N PHE A 5 -22.43 13.75 -5.06
CA PHE A 5 -22.30 12.69 -4.07
C PHE A 5 -22.81 13.22 -2.71
N LYS A 6 -23.92 12.67 -2.21
CA LYS A 6 -24.21 12.74 -0.78
C LYS A 6 -23.21 11.80 -0.09
N PRO A 7 -22.26 12.31 0.70
CA PRO A 7 -21.35 11.44 1.44
C PRO A 7 -22.18 10.61 2.40
N MET A 8 -22.14 9.28 2.24
CA MET A 8 -22.69 8.39 3.25
C MET A 8 -21.73 8.45 4.45
N ASN A 9 -22.17 9.06 5.54
CA ASN A 9 -21.39 9.11 6.77
C ASN A 9 -21.28 7.70 7.34
N ILE A 10 -20.07 7.17 7.36
CA ILE A 10 -19.75 5.96 8.11
C ILE A 10 -19.58 6.35 9.58
N THR A 11 -20.13 5.56 10.49
CA THR A 11 -19.89 5.78 11.92
C THR A 11 -18.59 5.10 12.35
N ARG A 12 -17.97 5.62 13.40
CA ARG A 12 -16.76 5.04 13.98
C ARG A 12 -16.97 3.58 14.40
N GLU A 13 -18.12 3.28 15.01
CA GLU A 13 -18.47 1.93 15.47
C GLU A 13 -18.51 0.93 14.29
N LYS A 14 -19.05 1.36 13.16
CA LYS A 14 -19.13 0.52 11.96
C LYS A 14 -17.74 0.27 11.37
N LEU A 15 -16.88 1.29 11.38
CA LEU A 15 -15.50 1.14 10.91
C LEU A 15 -14.68 0.23 11.84
N GLN A 16 -14.89 0.32 13.15
CA GLN A 16 -14.23 -0.55 14.14
C GLN A 16 -14.58 -2.02 14.00
N GLN A 17 -15.67 -2.35 13.33
CA GLN A 17 -16.05 -3.73 13.03
C GLN A 17 -15.41 -4.26 11.76
N SER A 18 -14.89 -3.39 10.89
CA SER A 18 -14.20 -3.77 9.64
C SER A 18 -12.87 -4.45 9.93
N ARG A 19 -12.70 -5.68 9.45
CA ARG A 19 -11.51 -6.53 9.68
C ARG A 19 -10.81 -6.77 8.36
N ILE A 20 -9.63 -6.20 8.22
CA ILE A 20 -8.83 -6.25 7.00
C ILE A 20 -7.64 -7.19 7.19
N LEU A 21 -7.52 -8.20 6.31
CA LEU A 21 -6.34 -9.03 6.22
C LEU A 21 -5.37 -8.39 5.20
N VAL A 22 -4.31 -7.78 5.69
CA VAL A 22 -3.23 -7.24 4.86
C VAL A 22 -2.19 -8.32 4.65
N VAL A 23 -1.90 -8.66 3.40
CA VAL A 23 -0.90 -9.66 3.01
C VAL A 23 0.09 -8.99 2.07
N GLY A 24 1.39 -9.09 2.32
CA GLY A 24 2.33 -8.47 1.39
C GLY A 24 3.75 -8.33 1.91
N ASP A 25 4.52 -7.60 1.12
CA ASP A 25 5.91 -7.33 1.39
C ASP A 25 6.05 -6.20 2.40
N VAL A 26 6.64 -6.49 3.55
CA VAL A 26 7.00 -5.47 4.54
C VAL A 26 8.43 -4.99 4.31
N MET A 27 8.71 -3.78 4.75
CA MET A 27 10.06 -3.24 4.73
C MET A 27 10.29 -2.28 5.90
N LEU A 28 11.54 -2.17 6.32
CA LEU A 28 11.98 -1.18 7.27
C LEU A 28 12.48 0.04 6.49
N ASP A 29 11.76 1.15 6.59
CA ASP A 29 12.24 2.44 6.09
C ASP A 29 13.14 3.06 7.15
N ARG A 30 14.46 3.13 6.85
CA ARG A 30 15.49 3.65 7.76
C ARG A 30 16.03 4.96 7.21
N TYR A 31 16.15 5.96 8.07
CA TYR A 31 16.64 7.28 7.72
C TYR A 31 17.84 7.63 8.58
N TRP A 32 18.96 7.95 7.95
CA TRP A 32 20.15 8.48 8.60
C TRP A 32 20.28 9.96 8.24
N TYR A 33 20.15 10.80 9.24
CA TYR A 33 20.32 12.24 9.10
C TYR A 33 21.71 12.65 9.57
N GLY A 34 22.41 13.51 8.81
CA GLY A 34 23.74 13.89 9.17
C GLY A 34 24.24 15.20 8.58
N ALA A 35 25.32 15.69 9.18
CA ALA A 35 26.06 16.83 8.66
C ALA A 35 27.00 16.38 7.53
N VAL A 36 27.12 17.23 6.50
CA VAL A 36 27.98 17.03 5.33
C VAL A 36 28.96 18.19 5.25
N ASP A 37 30.08 18.07 5.94
CA ASP A 37 31.02 19.17 6.12
C ASP A 37 32.32 18.98 5.32
N ARG A 38 32.56 17.78 4.76
CA ARG A 38 33.80 17.47 4.05
C ARG A 38 33.59 16.42 2.94
N ILE A 39 34.53 16.41 2.01
CA ILE A 39 34.69 15.35 1.01
C ILE A 39 35.65 14.30 1.59
N SER A 40 35.42 13.02 1.25
CA SER A 40 36.31 11.93 1.66
C SER A 40 37.72 12.13 1.03
N PRO A 41 38.79 11.88 1.78
CA PRO A 41 40.12 11.82 1.20
C PRO A 41 40.36 10.54 0.34
N GLU A 42 39.50 9.54 0.45
CA GLU A 42 39.63 8.24 -0.24
C GLU A 42 38.94 8.25 -1.61
N ALA A 43 37.93 9.10 -1.81
CA ALA A 43 37.18 9.21 -3.05
C ALA A 43 36.42 10.56 -3.11
N PRO A 44 36.04 11.07 -4.30
CA PRO A 44 35.33 12.34 -4.45
C PRO A 44 33.82 12.22 -4.04
N VAL A 45 33.57 11.74 -2.85
CA VAL A 45 32.23 11.55 -2.27
C VAL A 45 32.08 12.32 -0.96
N PRO A 46 30.88 12.82 -0.63
CA PRO A 46 30.64 13.48 0.65
C PRO A 46 30.77 12.51 1.82
N VAL A 47 31.29 12.98 2.94
CA VAL A 47 31.25 12.26 4.22
C VAL A 47 30.04 12.75 5.00
N VAL A 48 29.12 11.83 5.29
CA VAL A 48 27.96 12.12 6.15
C VAL A 48 28.27 11.67 7.55
N ARG A 49 28.33 12.62 8.48
CA ARG A 49 28.47 12.34 9.90
C ARG A 49 27.07 12.19 10.49
N VAL A 50 26.62 10.95 10.68
CA VAL A 50 25.29 10.64 11.18
C VAL A 50 25.10 11.21 12.58
N THR A 51 24.02 11.96 12.78
CA THR A 51 23.64 12.63 14.05
C THR A 51 22.32 12.15 14.61
N HIS A 52 21.46 11.62 13.74
CA HIS A 52 20.12 11.11 14.11
C HIS A 52 19.73 9.96 13.19
N GLU A 53 19.08 8.96 13.75
CA GLU A 53 18.52 7.82 13.03
C GLU A 53 17.03 7.71 13.32
N GLU A 54 16.25 7.37 12.31
CA GLU A 54 14.82 7.16 12.43
C GLU A 54 14.43 5.89 11.64
N GLU A 55 13.47 5.14 12.19
CA GLU A 55 12.95 3.93 11.56
C GLU A 55 11.42 3.99 11.51
N ARG A 56 10.85 3.54 10.37
CA ARG A 56 9.41 3.56 10.12
C ARG A 56 8.95 2.26 9.44
N ASN A 57 7.69 1.94 9.64
CA ASN A 57 7.02 0.88 8.89
C ASN A 57 6.88 1.28 7.42
N GLY A 58 7.26 0.38 6.50
CA GLY A 58 7.08 0.53 5.07
C GLY A 58 6.33 -0.66 4.46
N GLY A 59 5.82 -0.49 3.25
CA GLY A 59 5.08 -1.51 2.52
C GLY A 59 3.82 -1.97 3.24
N ALA A 60 3.55 -3.27 3.24
CA ALA A 60 2.34 -3.84 3.85
C ALA A 60 2.18 -3.50 5.33
N ALA A 61 3.29 -3.25 6.08
CA ALA A 61 3.20 -2.80 7.47
C ALA A 61 2.67 -1.37 7.58
N ASN A 62 3.06 -0.46 6.67
CA ASN A 62 2.50 0.88 6.59
C ASN A 62 1.02 0.85 6.19
N VAL A 63 0.63 -0.01 5.24
CA VAL A 63 -0.78 -0.23 4.88
C VAL A 63 -1.59 -0.68 6.09
N ALA A 64 -1.14 -1.68 6.83
CA ALA A 64 -1.82 -2.16 8.03
C ALA A 64 -1.91 -1.07 9.12
N TYR A 65 -0.87 -0.26 9.26
CA TYR A 65 -0.86 0.86 10.21
C TYR A 65 -1.87 1.95 9.82
N ASN A 66 -2.01 2.27 8.53
CA ASN A 66 -3.06 3.18 8.05
C ASN A 66 -4.47 2.65 8.36
N VAL A 67 -4.71 1.33 8.18
CA VAL A 67 -6.01 0.70 8.50
C VAL A 67 -6.38 0.88 9.98
N VAL A 68 -5.44 0.61 10.90
CA VAL A 68 -5.74 0.71 12.34
C VAL A 68 -5.82 2.16 12.81
N THR A 69 -5.03 3.07 12.27
CA THR A 69 -5.08 4.50 12.60
C THR A 69 -6.42 5.11 12.16
N LEU A 70 -6.97 4.66 11.05
CA LEU A 70 -8.30 5.06 10.60
C LEU A 70 -9.41 4.54 11.53
N GLY A 71 -9.13 3.52 12.34
CA GLY A 71 -10.05 2.95 13.33
C GLY A 71 -10.61 1.57 12.96
N ALA A 72 -10.20 0.96 11.85
CA ALA A 72 -10.54 -0.42 11.50
C ALA A 72 -9.58 -1.41 12.17
N GLN A 73 -9.85 -2.71 12.06
CA GLN A 73 -8.98 -3.77 12.56
C GLN A 73 -8.10 -4.31 11.43
N ALA A 74 -6.81 -4.49 11.69
CA ALA A 74 -5.89 -5.09 10.73
C ALA A 74 -5.20 -6.33 11.28
N SER A 75 -5.11 -7.35 10.43
CA SER A 75 -4.16 -8.46 10.58
C SER A 75 -3.12 -8.36 9.47
N LEU A 76 -1.83 -8.45 9.80
CA LEU A 76 -0.72 -8.40 8.85
C LEU A 76 -0.09 -9.77 8.71
N LEU A 77 -0.17 -10.36 7.52
CA LEU A 77 0.47 -11.62 7.16
C LEU A 77 1.63 -11.33 6.18
N THR A 78 2.83 -11.67 6.59
CA THR A 78 4.05 -11.38 5.81
C THR A 78 5.16 -12.38 6.09
N VAL A 79 6.23 -12.33 5.30
CA VAL A 79 7.47 -13.09 5.52
C VAL A 79 8.61 -12.12 5.80
N VAL A 80 9.43 -12.43 6.81
CA VAL A 80 10.60 -11.66 7.22
C VAL A 80 11.78 -12.58 7.51
N GLY A 81 12.98 -12.02 7.57
CA GLY A 81 14.18 -12.74 8.02
C GLY A 81 14.22 -12.96 9.53
N GLU A 82 15.26 -13.66 9.98
CA GLU A 82 15.66 -13.74 11.38
C GLU A 82 16.83 -12.78 11.65
N ASP A 83 16.56 -11.47 11.47
CA ASP A 83 17.58 -10.43 11.50
C ASP A 83 17.15 -9.21 12.35
N GLU A 84 18.06 -8.27 12.50
CA GLU A 84 17.85 -7.04 13.27
C GLU A 84 16.67 -6.23 12.71
N ALA A 85 16.54 -6.15 11.37
CA ALA A 85 15.50 -5.38 10.72
C ALA A 85 14.10 -5.96 10.99
N SER A 86 13.96 -7.29 11.05
CA SER A 86 12.70 -7.93 11.40
C SER A 86 12.29 -7.64 12.85
N HIS A 87 13.24 -7.67 13.80
CA HIS A 87 12.98 -7.33 15.20
C HIS A 87 12.57 -5.87 15.37
N LYS A 88 13.16 -4.96 14.57
CA LYS A 88 12.77 -3.54 14.55
C LYS A 88 11.35 -3.36 14.02
N LEU A 89 10.99 -4.03 12.92
CA LEU A 89 9.62 -4.02 12.40
C LEU A 89 8.62 -4.54 13.44
N GLU A 90 8.94 -5.65 14.13
CA GLU A 90 8.09 -6.16 15.21
C GLU A 90 7.91 -5.12 16.32
N ALA A 91 8.98 -4.45 16.73
CA ALA A 91 8.92 -3.41 17.74
C ALA A 91 8.06 -2.21 17.28
N LEU A 92 8.18 -1.80 16.01
CA LEU A 92 7.41 -0.69 15.44
C LEU A 92 5.91 -1.00 15.35
N VAL A 93 5.51 -2.25 15.07
CA VAL A 93 4.10 -2.63 15.02
C VAL A 93 3.53 -3.03 16.38
N ALA A 94 4.39 -3.31 17.37
CA ALA A 94 3.96 -3.63 18.72
C ALA A 94 3.17 -2.47 19.35
N GLY A 95 2.02 -2.77 19.94
CA GLY A 95 1.18 -1.75 20.58
C GLY A 95 0.35 -0.89 19.63
N THR A 96 0.48 -1.05 18.31
CA THR A 96 -0.34 -0.30 17.32
C THR A 96 -1.76 -0.84 17.17
N GLY A 97 -2.05 -2.05 17.68
CA GLY A 97 -3.32 -2.75 17.48
C GLY A 97 -3.33 -3.68 16.25
N ILE A 98 -2.27 -3.74 15.46
CA ILE A 98 -2.12 -4.69 14.35
C ILE A 98 -1.89 -6.09 14.91
N ARG A 99 -2.66 -7.08 14.44
CA ARG A 99 -2.41 -8.50 14.71
C ARG A 99 -1.41 -9.03 13.69
N THR A 100 -0.21 -9.37 14.12
CA THR A 100 0.89 -9.77 13.23
C THR A 100 1.03 -11.28 13.11
N PHE A 101 1.31 -11.75 11.89
CA PHE A 101 1.58 -13.14 11.53
C PHE A 101 2.83 -13.15 10.64
N PHE A 102 4.00 -13.21 11.27
CA PHE A 102 5.29 -13.16 10.59
C PHE A 102 5.80 -14.58 10.31
N GLY A 103 5.79 -15.00 9.05
CA GLY A 103 6.58 -16.14 8.59
C GLY A 103 8.06 -15.82 8.68
N ARG A 104 8.87 -16.76 9.21
CA ARG A 104 10.31 -16.58 9.36
C ARG A 104 11.07 -17.41 8.32
N ASP A 105 12.00 -16.76 7.62
CA ASP A 105 12.95 -17.40 6.72
C ASP A 105 14.37 -17.00 7.16
N PRO A 106 15.17 -17.94 7.73
CA PRO A 106 16.51 -17.61 8.22
C PRO A 106 17.49 -17.14 7.14
N GLU A 107 17.21 -17.41 5.87
CA GLU A 107 18.07 -16.98 4.75
C GLU A 107 17.56 -15.69 4.08
N LEU A 108 16.36 -15.24 4.44
CA LEU A 108 15.83 -13.97 3.96
C LEU A 108 16.51 -12.81 4.70
N LYS A 109 16.89 -11.81 3.95
CA LYS A 109 17.19 -10.48 4.51
C LYS A 109 15.89 -9.69 4.48
N THR A 110 15.40 -9.30 5.66
CA THR A 110 14.25 -8.42 5.76
C THR A 110 14.54 -7.14 4.96
N THR A 111 13.62 -6.77 4.09
CA THR A 111 13.82 -5.62 3.20
C THR A 111 14.04 -4.35 4.01
N VAL A 112 15.16 -3.67 3.76
CA VAL A 112 15.48 -2.36 4.35
C VAL A 112 15.71 -1.36 3.24
N LYS A 113 15.06 -0.20 3.34
CA LYS A 113 15.33 0.96 2.50
C LYS A 113 15.98 2.03 3.35
N LEU A 114 17.31 2.09 3.32
CA LEU A 114 18.09 3.09 4.05
C LEU A 114 18.26 4.34 3.20
N ARG A 115 17.76 5.47 3.70
CA ARG A 115 17.94 6.80 3.10
C ARG A 115 18.93 7.61 3.91
N VAL A 116 19.95 8.10 3.25
CA VAL A 116 20.96 8.98 3.85
C VAL A 116 20.60 10.41 3.49
N ILE A 117 20.34 11.24 4.51
CA ILE A 117 19.87 12.61 4.39
C ILE A 117 20.92 13.57 4.92
N GLY A 118 21.35 14.49 4.08
CA GLY A 118 22.27 15.56 4.46
C GLY A 118 21.81 16.90 3.90
N ARG A 119 21.96 17.98 4.67
CA ARG A 119 21.54 19.34 4.27
C ARG A 119 20.07 19.39 3.77
N GLN A 120 19.18 18.64 4.42
CA GLN A 120 17.75 18.52 4.07
C GLN A 120 17.46 17.88 2.70
N GLN A 121 18.43 17.17 2.12
CA GLN A 121 18.27 16.46 0.86
C GLN A 121 18.66 15.00 1.01
N GLN A 122 17.96 14.12 0.29
CA GLN A 122 18.37 12.73 0.18
C GLN A 122 19.59 12.63 -0.73
N LEU A 123 20.70 12.15 -0.16
CA LEU A 123 21.97 12.00 -0.86
C LEU A 123 22.11 10.63 -1.52
N LEU A 124 21.58 9.59 -0.85
CA LEU A 124 21.71 8.21 -1.28
C LEU A 124 20.56 7.39 -0.73
N ARG A 125 20.14 6.33 -1.44
CA ARG A 125 19.33 5.24 -0.92
C ARG A 125 20.05 3.92 -1.14
N LEU A 126 20.04 3.09 -0.11
CA LEU A 126 20.57 1.72 -0.12
C LEU A 126 19.41 0.77 0.13
N ASP A 127 19.20 -0.18 -0.78
CA ASP A 127 18.16 -1.18 -0.68
C ASP A 127 18.81 -2.54 -0.35
N PHE A 128 18.44 -3.13 0.80
CA PHE A 128 18.85 -4.47 1.22
C PHE A 128 17.66 -5.39 1.05
N GLU A 129 17.75 -6.36 0.16
CA GLU A 129 16.62 -7.22 -0.19
C GLU A 129 17.08 -8.51 -0.89
N ASN A 130 16.33 -9.58 -0.66
CA ASN A 130 16.33 -10.83 -1.43
C ASN A 130 14.95 -11.46 -1.36
N THR A 131 14.75 -12.60 -2.02
CA THR A 131 13.43 -13.25 -2.09
C THR A 131 13.31 -14.40 -1.08
N PRO A 132 12.12 -14.62 -0.47
CA PRO A 132 11.87 -15.72 0.45
C PRO A 132 11.86 -17.08 -0.25
N LYS A 133 12.10 -18.15 0.52
CA LYS A 133 12.05 -19.53 0.05
C LYS A 133 10.62 -20.03 -0.18
N THR A 134 10.48 -20.95 -1.12
CA THR A 134 9.19 -21.54 -1.51
C THR A 134 8.49 -22.23 -0.33
N GLU A 135 9.24 -22.91 0.56
CA GLU A 135 8.69 -23.61 1.71
C GLU A 135 8.02 -22.66 2.72
N VAL A 136 8.63 -21.51 2.94
CA VAL A 136 8.07 -20.46 3.83
C VAL A 136 6.81 -19.86 3.22
N LEU A 137 6.79 -19.64 1.91
CA LEU A 137 5.62 -19.14 1.19
C LEU A 137 4.45 -20.14 1.20
N ALA A 138 4.72 -21.44 1.13
CA ALA A 138 3.69 -22.46 1.29
C ALA A 138 3.05 -22.43 2.69
N THR A 139 3.86 -22.23 3.74
CA THR A 139 3.37 -22.04 5.11
C THR A 139 2.52 -20.78 5.24
N GLN A 140 2.96 -19.67 4.62
CA GLN A 140 2.20 -18.42 4.57
C GLN A 140 0.83 -18.61 3.87
N THR A 141 0.78 -19.36 2.78
CA THR A 141 -0.47 -19.68 2.06
C THR A 141 -1.43 -20.50 2.92
N ALA A 142 -0.92 -21.47 3.67
CA ALA A 142 -1.73 -22.25 4.63
C ALA A 142 -2.27 -21.36 5.77
N GLN A 143 -1.45 -20.45 6.29
CA GLN A 143 -1.88 -19.51 7.32
C GLN A 143 -2.92 -18.51 6.80
N PHE A 144 -2.77 -18.05 5.56
CA PHE A 144 -3.76 -17.21 4.88
C PHE A 144 -5.13 -17.86 4.88
N ALA A 145 -5.22 -19.16 4.51
CA ALA A 145 -6.48 -19.91 4.48
C ALA A 145 -7.15 -19.98 5.86
N THR A 146 -6.35 -20.06 6.93
CA THR A 146 -6.86 -20.08 8.33
C THR A 146 -7.40 -18.71 8.77
N LEU A 147 -6.77 -17.63 8.33
CA LEU A 147 -7.15 -16.27 8.71
C LEU A 147 -8.35 -15.74 7.92
N LEU A 148 -8.45 -16.14 6.66
CA LEU A 148 -9.43 -15.62 5.69
C LEU A 148 -10.88 -15.62 6.20
N PRO A 149 -11.44 -16.65 6.85
CA PRO A 149 -12.83 -16.68 7.29
C PRO A 149 -13.21 -15.56 8.27
N THR A 150 -12.25 -15.08 9.05
CA THR A 150 -12.48 -14.11 10.13
C THR A 150 -12.34 -12.64 9.68
N HIS A 151 -12.04 -12.40 8.41
CA HIS A 151 -11.85 -11.05 7.86
C HIS A 151 -12.96 -10.71 6.85
N ASP A 152 -13.21 -9.42 6.64
CA ASP A 152 -14.26 -8.91 5.77
C ASP A 152 -13.70 -8.58 4.38
N ALA A 153 -12.43 -8.15 4.31
CA ALA A 153 -11.71 -7.89 3.07
C ALA A 153 -10.25 -8.33 3.18
N VAL A 154 -9.64 -8.60 2.03
CA VAL A 154 -8.21 -8.90 1.89
C VAL A 154 -7.56 -7.80 1.06
N LEU A 155 -6.42 -7.30 1.54
CA LEU A 155 -5.61 -6.34 0.83
C LEU A 155 -4.23 -6.94 0.58
N PHE A 156 -3.89 -7.14 -0.69
CA PHE A 156 -2.56 -7.55 -1.11
C PHE A 156 -1.71 -6.32 -1.45
N SER A 157 -0.60 -6.13 -0.73
CA SER A 157 0.34 -5.02 -0.93
C SER A 157 1.63 -5.58 -1.52
N ASP A 158 1.74 -5.52 -2.85
CA ASP A 158 2.86 -6.09 -3.61
C ASP A 158 3.94 -5.04 -3.88
N TYR A 159 5.15 -5.32 -3.42
CA TYR A 159 6.33 -4.51 -3.70
C TYR A 159 7.38 -5.26 -4.54
N GLY A 160 7.01 -6.45 -5.05
CA GLY A 160 7.89 -7.27 -5.88
C GLY A 160 9.08 -7.87 -5.11
N LYS A 161 8.92 -8.11 -3.79
CA LYS A 161 9.98 -8.72 -2.96
C LYS A 161 9.80 -10.24 -2.81
N GLY A 162 8.79 -10.79 -3.45
CA GLY A 162 8.56 -12.24 -3.54
C GLY A 162 7.60 -12.81 -2.50
N GLY A 163 7.22 -12.05 -1.47
CA GLY A 163 6.26 -12.49 -0.45
C GLY A 163 4.87 -12.83 -0.99
N LEU A 164 4.54 -12.37 -2.19
CA LEU A 164 3.27 -12.63 -2.88
C LEU A 164 3.41 -13.55 -4.11
N ALA A 165 4.39 -14.47 -4.13
CA ALA A 165 4.57 -15.40 -5.26
C ALA A 165 3.31 -16.26 -5.52
N HIS A 166 2.55 -16.62 -4.48
CA HIS A 166 1.30 -17.41 -4.57
C HIS A 166 0.02 -16.56 -4.53
N VAL A 167 0.09 -15.29 -4.91
CA VAL A 167 -1.06 -14.35 -4.85
C VAL A 167 -2.27 -14.84 -5.64
N SER A 168 -2.08 -15.49 -6.78
CA SER A 168 -3.17 -16.01 -7.62
C SER A 168 -4.00 -17.08 -6.88
N ASP A 169 -3.34 -17.98 -6.13
CA ASP A 169 -4.02 -19.00 -5.33
C ASP A 169 -4.77 -18.36 -4.16
N MET A 170 -4.16 -17.36 -3.50
CA MET A 170 -4.78 -16.61 -2.42
C MET A 170 -5.99 -15.81 -2.91
N ILE A 171 -5.95 -15.20 -4.11
CA ILE A 171 -7.09 -14.52 -4.75
C ILE A 171 -8.22 -15.52 -4.99
N THR A 172 -7.90 -16.69 -5.54
CA THR A 172 -8.88 -17.74 -5.79
C THR A 172 -9.58 -18.18 -4.51
N ALA A 173 -8.82 -18.41 -3.43
CA ALA A 173 -9.36 -18.78 -2.14
C ALA A 173 -10.23 -17.66 -1.51
N ALA A 174 -9.77 -16.41 -1.59
CA ALA A 174 -10.50 -15.26 -1.07
C ALA A 174 -11.83 -15.04 -1.82
N ARG A 175 -11.82 -15.18 -3.13
CA ARG A 175 -13.02 -15.09 -3.95
C ARG A 175 -14.03 -16.21 -3.64
N ALA A 176 -13.55 -17.45 -3.49
CA ALA A 176 -14.39 -18.58 -3.08
C ALA A 176 -15.00 -18.34 -1.69
N GLY A 177 -14.27 -17.65 -0.80
CA GLY A 177 -14.75 -17.23 0.53
C GLY A 177 -15.65 -15.99 0.52
N GLY A 178 -16.00 -15.45 -0.66
CA GLY A 178 -16.85 -14.25 -0.79
C GLY A 178 -16.22 -12.98 -0.22
N LYS A 179 -14.89 -12.90 -0.15
CA LYS A 179 -14.20 -11.73 0.40
C LYS A 179 -13.94 -10.68 -0.66
N THR A 180 -13.98 -9.41 -0.27
CA THR A 180 -13.55 -8.31 -1.14
C THR A 180 -12.02 -8.28 -1.21
N ILE A 181 -11.48 -8.22 -2.41
CA ILE A 181 -10.05 -8.33 -2.70
C ILE A 181 -9.53 -7.03 -3.32
N LEU A 182 -8.62 -6.37 -2.62
CA LEU A 182 -7.97 -5.15 -3.08
C LEU A 182 -6.47 -5.44 -3.28
N ILE A 183 -5.87 -4.89 -4.33
CA ILE A 183 -4.46 -5.12 -4.64
C ILE A 183 -3.76 -3.82 -4.98
N ASP A 184 -2.68 -3.54 -4.26
CA ASP A 184 -1.67 -2.58 -4.68
C ASP A 184 -0.65 -3.35 -5.54
N PRO A 185 -0.67 -3.17 -6.87
CA PRO A 185 0.03 -4.06 -7.78
C PRO A 185 1.47 -3.64 -8.01
N LYS A 186 2.34 -4.61 -8.38
CA LYS A 186 3.71 -4.36 -8.81
C LYS A 186 4.08 -5.20 -10.04
N GLY A 187 5.04 -4.67 -10.84
CA GLY A 187 5.56 -5.36 -12.02
C GLY A 187 4.90 -4.92 -13.32
N THR A 188 5.20 -5.67 -14.39
CA THR A 188 4.77 -5.39 -15.77
C THR A 188 3.69 -6.34 -16.26
N ASP A 189 3.36 -7.36 -15.45
CA ASP A 189 2.32 -8.35 -15.75
C ASP A 189 1.32 -8.42 -14.59
N PHE A 190 0.11 -7.95 -14.84
CA PHE A 190 -1.00 -7.97 -13.89
C PHE A 190 -1.88 -9.22 -14.01
N SER A 191 -1.54 -10.18 -14.87
CA SER A 191 -2.31 -11.43 -15.04
C SER A 191 -2.39 -12.23 -13.74
N ARG A 192 -1.38 -12.13 -12.87
CA ARG A 192 -1.34 -12.75 -11.54
C ARG A 192 -2.41 -12.22 -10.57
N TYR A 193 -3.02 -11.07 -10.87
CA TYR A 193 -4.08 -10.44 -10.08
C TYR A 193 -5.49 -10.64 -10.66
N GLN A 194 -5.63 -11.52 -11.64
CA GLN A 194 -6.94 -11.85 -12.23
C GLN A 194 -7.96 -12.19 -11.15
N HIS A 195 -9.20 -11.73 -11.39
CA HIS A 195 -10.35 -11.96 -10.51
C HIS A 195 -10.30 -11.27 -9.15
N ALA A 196 -9.36 -10.35 -8.90
CA ALA A 196 -9.47 -9.42 -7.79
C ALA A 196 -10.68 -8.49 -7.98
N ASN A 197 -11.19 -7.87 -6.91
CA ASN A 197 -12.25 -6.87 -7.07
C ASN A 197 -11.67 -5.55 -7.60
N VAL A 198 -10.53 -5.10 -7.05
CA VAL A 198 -9.88 -3.87 -7.51
C VAL A 198 -8.37 -3.97 -7.44
N ILE A 199 -7.70 -3.37 -8.44
CA ILE A 199 -6.27 -3.07 -8.40
C ILE A 199 -6.07 -1.55 -8.39
N THR A 200 -4.99 -1.06 -7.75
CA THR A 200 -4.75 0.38 -7.56
C THR A 200 -3.40 0.85 -8.12
N PRO A 201 -3.11 0.62 -9.41
CA PRO A 201 -1.85 1.07 -9.98
C PRO A 201 -1.74 2.60 -9.97
N ASN A 202 -0.50 3.10 -9.89
CA ASN A 202 -0.21 4.47 -10.24
C ASN A 202 -0.04 4.61 -11.78
N ARG A 203 0.12 5.86 -12.25
CA ARG A 203 0.25 6.16 -13.68
C ARG A 203 1.42 5.42 -14.35
N ALA A 204 2.58 5.39 -13.70
CA ALA A 204 3.76 4.72 -14.23
C ALA A 204 3.58 3.20 -14.30
N GLU A 205 3.00 2.58 -13.27
CA GLU A 205 2.70 1.15 -13.23
C GLU A 205 1.67 0.76 -14.28
N LEU A 206 0.61 1.55 -14.44
CA LEU A 206 -0.38 1.27 -15.48
C LEU A 206 0.23 1.39 -16.88
N GLN A 207 1.08 2.40 -17.13
CA GLN A 207 1.77 2.58 -18.42
C GLN A 207 2.68 1.41 -18.78
N LEU A 208 3.33 0.78 -17.79
CA LEU A 208 4.15 -0.41 -18.03
C LEU A 208 3.34 -1.60 -18.56
N VAL A 209 2.05 -1.68 -18.20
CA VAL A 209 1.18 -2.82 -18.57
C VAL A 209 0.40 -2.56 -19.86
N ILE A 210 -0.19 -1.36 -20.02
CA ILE A 210 -1.07 -1.05 -21.17
C ILE A 210 -0.41 -0.16 -22.21
N GLY A 211 0.85 0.22 -22.01
CA GLY A 211 1.54 1.24 -22.80
C GLY A 211 1.06 2.66 -22.51
N GLY A 212 1.72 3.65 -23.10
CA GLY A 212 1.32 5.05 -22.98
C GLY A 212 -0.05 5.33 -23.60
N TRP A 213 -0.62 6.47 -23.25
CA TRP A 213 -1.84 7.03 -23.86
C TRP A 213 -1.67 8.51 -24.17
N SER A 214 -2.31 8.98 -25.26
CA SER A 214 -2.16 10.34 -25.76
C SER A 214 -3.26 11.29 -25.28
N ASN A 215 -4.39 10.73 -24.82
CA ASN A 215 -5.56 11.50 -24.34
C ASN A 215 -6.41 10.65 -23.39
N GLU A 216 -7.36 11.32 -22.72
CA GLU A 216 -8.23 10.70 -21.72
C GLU A 216 -9.11 9.57 -22.32
N ALA A 217 -9.60 9.73 -23.53
CA ALA A 217 -10.44 8.70 -24.17
C ALA A 217 -9.66 7.40 -24.43
N GLU A 218 -8.40 7.51 -24.81
CA GLU A 218 -7.51 6.37 -24.97
C GLU A 218 -7.21 5.69 -23.64
N LEU A 219 -6.96 6.47 -22.58
CA LEU A 219 -6.78 5.95 -21.22
C LEU A 219 -8.01 5.16 -20.78
N VAL A 220 -9.21 5.73 -20.93
CA VAL A 220 -10.47 5.05 -20.58
C VAL A 220 -10.60 3.73 -21.30
N THR A 221 -10.39 3.72 -22.62
CA THR A 221 -10.48 2.51 -23.42
C THR A 221 -9.50 1.45 -22.96
N LYS A 222 -8.23 1.81 -22.77
CA LYS A 222 -7.18 0.87 -22.35
C LYS A 222 -7.41 0.34 -20.93
N ALA A 223 -7.78 1.22 -19.97
CA ALA A 223 -8.06 0.84 -18.60
C ALA A 223 -9.28 -0.11 -18.51
N GLN A 224 -10.37 0.17 -19.23
CA GLN A 224 -11.54 -0.70 -19.28
C GLN A 224 -11.25 -2.05 -19.94
N ASN A 225 -10.42 -2.08 -20.99
CA ASN A 225 -10.00 -3.32 -21.61
C ASN A 225 -9.18 -4.18 -20.63
N LEU A 226 -8.20 -3.60 -19.93
CA LEU A 226 -7.43 -4.30 -18.92
C LEU A 226 -8.32 -4.81 -17.78
N ARG A 227 -9.24 -3.96 -17.26
CA ARG A 227 -10.21 -4.34 -16.24
C ARG A 227 -11.02 -5.58 -16.66
N THR A 228 -11.53 -5.56 -17.86
CA THR A 228 -12.34 -6.68 -18.40
C THR A 228 -11.49 -7.93 -18.64
N GLN A 229 -10.30 -7.77 -19.21
CA GLN A 229 -9.36 -8.88 -19.46
C GLN A 229 -8.95 -9.59 -18.18
N LEU A 230 -8.73 -8.85 -17.09
CA LEU A 230 -8.37 -9.40 -15.78
C LEU A 230 -9.59 -9.86 -14.98
N GLY A 231 -10.82 -9.62 -15.42
CA GLY A 231 -12.05 -9.97 -14.69
C GLY A 231 -12.20 -9.20 -13.37
N LEU A 232 -11.77 -7.94 -13.36
CA LEU A 232 -11.89 -7.05 -12.18
C LEU A 232 -13.24 -6.37 -12.13
N ASP A 233 -13.74 -6.11 -10.92
CA ASP A 233 -14.92 -5.24 -10.72
C ASP A 233 -14.56 -3.79 -11.03
N ALA A 234 -13.34 -3.36 -10.62
CA ALA A 234 -12.85 -2.01 -10.85
C ALA A 234 -11.32 -1.95 -11.03
N LEU A 235 -10.84 -0.90 -11.71
CA LEU A 235 -9.45 -0.45 -11.71
C LEU A 235 -9.42 0.98 -11.17
N LEU A 236 -8.63 1.24 -10.15
CA LEU A 236 -8.47 2.57 -9.55
C LEU A 236 -7.07 3.09 -9.88
N LEU A 237 -7.00 4.11 -10.73
CA LEU A 237 -5.74 4.75 -11.12
C LEU A 237 -5.45 5.92 -10.18
N THR A 238 -4.30 5.90 -9.50
CA THR A 238 -3.79 7.07 -8.78
C THR A 238 -3.01 7.97 -9.74
N ARG A 239 -3.33 9.28 -9.75
CA ARG A 239 -2.90 10.25 -10.76
C ARG A 239 -2.15 11.45 -10.17
N SER A 240 -1.56 11.28 -9.00
CA SER A 240 -0.83 12.34 -8.27
C SER A 240 -1.70 13.59 -8.08
N GLU A 241 -1.25 14.75 -8.58
CA GLU A 241 -1.93 16.04 -8.49
C GLU A 241 -3.30 16.09 -9.21
N GLU A 242 -3.59 15.15 -10.10
CA GLU A 242 -4.90 15.06 -10.75
C GLU A 242 -5.94 14.29 -9.90
N GLY A 243 -5.52 13.67 -8.80
CA GLY A 243 -6.37 12.87 -7.91
C GLY A 243 -6.44 11.41 -8.27
N ILE A 244 -7.62 10.80 -8.28
CA ILE A 244 -7.82 9.38 -8.55
C ILE A 244 -8.99 9.15 -9.51
N THR A 245 -8.88 8.11 -10.34
CA THR A 245 -9.93 7.72 -11.29
C THR A 245 -10.27 6.25 -11.12
N LEU A 246 -11.54 5.95 -10.85
CA LEU A 246 -12.10 4.61 -10.82
C LEU A 246 -12.69 4.27 -12.20
N PHE A 247 -12.32 3.13 -12.75
CA PHE A 247 -12.91 2.53 -13.94
C PHE A 247 -13.66 1.27 -13.53
N ASP A 248 -14.97 1.24 -13.69
CA ASP A 248 -15.83 0.10 -13.37
C ASP A 248 -16.88 -0.16 -14.47
N ALA A 249 -17.86 -1.03 -14.22
CA ALA A 249 -18.91 -1.34 -15.17
C ALA A 249 -19.86 -0.16 -15.47
N GLN A 250 -19.90 0.86 -14.60
CA GLN A 250 -20.69 2.08 -14.79
C GLN A 250 -19.94 3.17 -15.57
N GLY A 251 -18.68 2.92 -15.95
CA GLY A 251 -17.80 3.85 -16.65
C GLY A 251 -16.68 4.37 -15.76
N GLN A 252 -16.24 5.61 -16.01
CA GLN A 252 -15.21 6.27 -15.18
C GLN A 252 -15.84 7.21 -14.16
N LEU A 253 -15.19 7.30 -12.99
CA LEU A 253 -15.46 8.30 -11.97
C LEU A 253 -14.14 8.89 -11.50
N THR A 254 -13.94 10.19 -11.75
CA THR A 254 -12.73 10.90 -11.32
C THR A 254 -13.04 11.79 -10.13
N VAL A 255 -12.18 11.72 -9.12
CA VAL A 255 -12.17 12.64 -7.97
C VAL A 255 -10.87 13.42 -8.04
N SER A 256 -10.97 14.73 -8.25
CA SER A 256 -9.80 15.62 -8.33
C SER A 256 -9.09 15.70 -6.97
N ALA A 257 -7.76 15.85 -6.99
CA ALA A 257 -7.01 16.10 -5.77
C ALA A 257 -7.48 17.41 -5.12
N GLN A 258 -7.58 17.40 -3.80
CA GLN A 258 -7.75 18.61 -3.05
C GLN A 258 -6.37 19.26 -2.87
N ALA A 259 -6.22 20.50 -3.35
CA ALA A 259 -4.94 21.21 -3.31
C ALA A 259 -4.53 21.44 -1.85
N LEU A 260 -3.50 20.74 -1.42
CA LEU A 260 -2.77 20.93 -0.17
C LEU A 260 -1.30 21.15 -0.52
N GLU A 261 -0.56 21.80 0.39
CA GLU A 261 0.90 21.84 0.26
C GLU A 261 1.44 20.40 0.31
N VAL A 262 2.23 20.03 -0.69
CA VAL A 262 2.83 18.70 -0.79
C VAL A 262 4.22 18.77 -0.16
N PHE A 263 4.39 18.06 0.96
CA PHE A 263 5.69 17.92 1.63
C PHE A 263 6.37 16.59 1.26
N ASP A 264 5.62 15.49 1.27
CA ASP A 264 6.17 14.17 0.98
C ASP A 264 5.07 13.27 0.41
N VAL A 265 5.34 12.62 -0.71
CA VAL A 265 4.40 11.68 -1.35
C VAL A 265 4.57 10.23 -0.91
N THR A 266 5.55 9.97 -0.02
CA THR A 266 5.85 8.61 0.45
C THR A 266 4.67 8.03 1.21
N GLY A 267 4.21 6.85 0.79
CA GLY A 267 3.09 6.14 1.43
C GLY A 267 1.70 6.68 1.08
N ALA A 268 1.57 7.65 0.15
CA ALA A 268 0.26 8.16 -0.28
C ALA A 268 -0.60 7.04 -0.90
N GLY A 269 -0.02 6.17 -1.75
CA GLY A 269 -0.68 5.00 -2.31
C GLY A 269 -1.17 4.04 -1.23
N ASP A 270 -0.31 3.75 -0.24
CA ASP A 270 -0.65 2.91 0.91
C ASP A 270 -1.86 3.46 1.67
N THR A 271 -1.88 4.78 1.90
CA THR A 271 -2.99 5.45 2.59
C THR A 271 -4.29 5.38 1.78
N VAL A 272 -4.23 5.59 0.46
CA VAL A 272 -5.39 5.48 -0.44
C VAL A 272 -5.99 4.08 -0.39
N ILE A 273 -5.17 3.04 -0.61
CA ILE A 273 -5.69 1.66 -0.64
C ILE A 273 -6.13 1.17 0.74
N ALA A 274 -5.42 1.54 1.82
CA ALA A 274 -5.80 1.21 3.19
C ALA A 274 -7.16 1.82 3.56
N THR A 275 -7.37 3.11 3.21
CA THR A 275 -8.65 3.80 3.41
C THR A 275 -9.76 3.14 2.61
N LEU A 276 -9.51 2.85 1.32
CA LEU A 276 -10.48 2.14 0.48
C LEU A 276 -10.86 0.78 1.09
N ALA A 277 -9.89 -0.01 1.52
CA ALA A 277 -10.12 -1.32 2.13
C ALA A 277 -10.94 -1.24 3.42
N ALA A 278 -10.59 -0.31 4.32
CA ALA A 278 -11.28 -0.11 5.59
C ALA A 278 -12.75 0.27 5.37
N LEU A 279 -13.03 1.19 4.43
CA LEU A 279 -14.38 1.66 4.14
C LEU A 279 -15.22 0.61 3.40
N VAL A 280 -14.64 -0.11 2.46
CA VAL A 280 -15.33 -1.21 1.75
C VAL A 280 -15.58 -2.38 2.69
N GLY A 281 -14.63 -2.74 3.55
CA GLY A 281 -14.81 -3.73 4.61
C GLY A 281 -15.91 -3.35 5.60
N ALA A 282 -16.15 -2.06 5.81
CA ALA A 282 -17.26 -1.53 6.60
C ALA A 282 -18.60 -1.46 5.82
N GLY A 283 -18.64 -1.93 4.56
CA GLY A 283 -19.85 -2.06 3.73
C GLY A 283 -20.15 -0.88 2.81
N MET A 284 -19.20 0.05 2.59
CA MET A 284 -19.34 1.05 1.52
C MET A 284 -19.08 0.41 0.16
N THR A 285 -19.74 0.91 -0.89
CA THR A 285 -19.32 0.60 -2.27
C THR A 285 -18.00 1.32 -2.59
N MET A 286 -17.26 0.83 -3.59
CA MET A 286 -16.01 1.49 -4.03
C MET A 286 -16.23 2.93 -4.45
N ARG A 287 -17.33 3.22 -5.18
CA ARG A 287 -17.69 4.60 -5.58
C ARG A 287 -17.95 5.51 -4.38
N GLN A 288 -18.58 5.00 -3.32
CA GLN A 288 -18.82 5.77 -2.09
C GLN A 288 -17.53 6.02 -1.29
N ALA A 289 -16.62 5.04 -1.26
CA ALA A 289 -15.33 5.14 -0.57
C ALA A 289 -14.32 6.01 -1.32
N LEU A 290 -14.45 6.15 -2.65
CA LEU A 290 -13.48 6.82 -3.50
C LEU A 290 -13.14 8.27 -3.06
N PRO A 291 -14.12 9.18 -2.78
CA PRO A 291 -13.81 10.54 -2.34
C PRO A 291 -13.01 10.58 -1.03
N TRP A 292 -13.29 9.64 -0.11
CA TRP A 292 -12.60 9.54 1.16
C TRP A 292 -11.18 9.02 1.01
N ALA A 293 -10.98 8.01 0.16
CA ALA A 293 -9.64 7.52 -0.16
C ALA A 293 -8.77 8.62 -0.81
N ASN A 294 -9.35 9.42 -1.71
CA ASN A 294 -8.68 10.58 -2.31
C ASN A 294 -8.36 11.67 -1.27
N LYS A 295 -9.30 11.99 -0.36
CA LYS A 295 -9.07 12.95 0.73
C LYS A 295 -7.96 12.47 1.65
N ALA A 296 -7.93 11.18 2.01
CA ALA A 296 -6.88 10.59 2.85
C ALA A 296 -5.50 10.71 2.19
N GLY A 297 -5.38 10.40 0.90
CA GLY A 297 -4.17 10.60 0.12
C GLY A 297 -3.72 12.07 0.11
N GLY A 298 -4.66 13.00 -0.06
CA GLY A 298 -4.40 14.44 0.00
C GLY A 298 -3.94 14.93 1.38
N LEU A 299 -4.50 14.39 2.48
CA LEU A 299 -4.09 14.73 3.84
C LEU A 299 -2.68 14.22 4.17
N VAL A 300 -2.34 13.00 3.72
CA VAL A 300 -1.04 12.41 4.07
C VAL A 300 0.12 13.05 3.34
N VAL A 301 -0.04 13.53 2.11
CA VAL A 301 1.05 14.21 1.39
C VAL A 301 1.42 15.58 1.98
N GLY A 302 0.56 16.15 2.83
CA GLY A 302 0.85 17.32 3.65
C GLY A 302 1.65 17.02 4.93
N LYS A 303 2.00 15.75 5.18
CA LYS A 303 2.76 15.30 6.35
C LYS A 303 4.13 14.78 5.90
N PHE A 304 5.09 14.71 6.81
CA PHE A 304 6.44 14.23 6.48
C PHE A 304 6.56 12.70 6.63
N GLY A 305 7.12 12.04 5.61
CA GLY A 305 7.39 10.58 5.59
C GLY A 305 6.13 9.73 5.48
N THR A 306 6.23 8.45 5.87
CA THR A 306 5.09 7.52 5.92
C THR A 306 4.16 7.90 7.08
N ALA A 307 3.31 8.91 6.86
CA ALA A 307 2.32 9.37 7.81
C ALA A 307 0.98 8.64 7.62
N THR A 308 0.08 8.77 8.60
CA THR A 308 -1.25 8.16 8.59
C THR A 308 -2.34 9.22 8.77
N VAL A 309 -3.59 8.84 8.50
CA VAL A 309 -4.77 9.69 8.67
C VAL A 309 -5.71 9.05 9.69
N SER A 310 -6.11 9.80 10.71
CA SER A 310 -7.09 9.34 11.70
C SER A 310 -8.52 9.48 11.20
N PHE A 311 -9.46 8.83 11.90
CA PHE A 311 -10.88 8.97 11.62
C PHE A 311 -11.33 10.44 11.69
N GLU A 312 -10.88 11.18 12.72
CA GLU A 312 -11.23 12.58 12.93
C GLU A 312 -10.73 13.46 11.80
N GLU A 313 -9.46 13.28 11.36
CA GLU A 313 -8.89 14.05 10.25
C GLU A 313 -9.62 13.78 8.93
N LEU A 314 -10.06 12.53 8.71
CA LEU A 314 -10.73 12.16 7.46
C LEU A 314 -12.15 12.69 7.40
N PHE A 315 -12.93 12.58 8.50
CA PHE A 315 -14.37 12.85 8.52
C PHE A 315 -14.74 14.20 9.15
N SER A 316 -13.70 15.02 9.50
CA SER A 316 -13.90 16.40 9.96
C SER A 316 -14.38 17.34 8.85
#